data_91267c6f3a0b76b1f5257e97306f6c7f
#
_entry.id   91267c6f3a0b76b1f5257e97306f6c7f
#
_cell.length_a   1.000
_cell.length_b   1.000
_cell.length_c   1.000
_cell.angle_alpha   90.00
_cell.angle_beta   90.00
_cell.angle_gamma   90.00
#
_symmetry.space_group_name_H-M   'P 1'
#
loop_
_entity.id
_entity.type
_entity.pdbx_description
1 polymer ?
#
loop_
_entity_poly.entity_id
_entity_poly.type
_entity_poly.pdbx_seq_one_letter_code
_entity_poly.pdbx_strand_id
1 'polypeptide(L)'
;MPVATISKDGSPQITPTWIDIEDGIILINTAEGRVKHKNVSRDPRVAISIVDQNNPYNTVTVRGKVIEQTNMGADEHIDKLAKKYLDVDKYPLRSPSEKRIILKVKPEKIFHMAPKG
;
A
#
# COMPACT_ATOMS: atom_id res chain seq x y z
N MET A 1 -3.30 -4.27 5.24
CA MET A 1 -1.89 -4.05 5.57
C MET A 1 -1.67 -2.60 5.97
N PRO A 2 -1.20 -2.32 7.19
CA PRO A 2 -0.90 -0.94 7.57
C PRO A 2 0.25 -0.35 6.77
N VAL A 3 0.07 0.86 6.28
CA VAL A 3 1.08 1.63 5.57
C VAL A 3 1.29 2.96 6.27
N ALA A 4 2.53 3.25 6.65
CA ALA A 4 2.92 4.51 7.27
C ALA A 4 3.55 5.44 6.24
N THR A 5 3.15 6.69 6.28
CA THR A 5 3.71 7.77 5.46
C THR A 5 4.07 8.94 6.38
N ILE A 6 4.74 9.95 5.86
CA ILE A 6 5.20 11.08 6.65
C ILE A 6 4.38 12.32 6.35
N SER A 7 3.74 12.86 7.37
CA SER A 7 2.93 14.07 7.27
C SER A 7 3.79 15.31 7.05
N LYS A 8 3.15 16.42 6.69
CA LYS A 8 3.83 17.70 6.39
C LYS A 8 4.70 18.20 7.54
N ASP A 9 4.28 17.96 8.80
CA ASP A 9 5.03 18.36 10.00
C ASP A 9 6.09 17.34 10.44
N GLY A 10 6.29 16.25 9.64
CA GLY A 10 7.24 15.19 9.95
C GLY A 10 6.68 14.07 10.80
N SER A 11 5.44 14.19 11.29
CA SER A 11 4.83 13.12 12.08
C SER A 11 4.42 11.94 11.19
N PRO A 12 4.49 10.70 11.70
CA PRO A 12 4.04 9.55 10.94
C PRO A 12 2.51 9.49 10.92
N GLN A 13 1.97 9.06 9.77
CA GLN A 13 0.57 8.79 9.58
C GLN A 13 0.44 7.34 9.11
N ILE A 14 -0.47 6.58 9.71
CA ILE A 14 -0.63 5.16 9.37
C ILE A 14 -2.09 4.86 9.05
N THR A 15 -2.31 4.12 7.97
CA THR A 15 -3.63 3.66 7.56
C THR A 15 -3.56 2.23 7.05
N PRO A 16 -4.61 1.41 7.27
CA PRO A 16 -4.69 0.10 6.63
C PRO A 16 -4.93 0.29 5.13
N THR A 17 -4.34 -0.59 4.33
CA THR A 17 -4.54 -0.57 2.88
C THR A 17 -4.34 -1.95 2.30
N TRP A 18 -4.87 -2.16 1.11
CA TRP A 18 -4.58 -3.36 0.33
C TRP A 18 -3.28 -3.16 -0.43
N ILE A 19 -2.48 -4.22 -0.52
CA ILE A 19 -1.23 -4.21 -1.27
C ILE A 19 -1.16 -5.37 -2.24
N ASP A 20 -0.33 -5.20 -3.26
CA ASP A 20 0.03 -6.24 -4.21
C ASP A 20 1.54 -6.23 -4.36
N ILE A 21 2.11 -7.31 -4.88
CA ILE A 21 3.55 -7.40 -5.12
C ILE A 21 3.74 -7.90 -6.55
N GLU A 22 4.56 -7.19 -7.30
CA GLU A 22 4.87 -7.53 -8.69
C GLU A 22 6.34 -7.27 -8.95
N ASP A 23 7.07 -8.33 -9.32
CA ASP A 23 8.52 -8.25 -9.62
C ASP A 23 9.35 -7.59 -8.52
N GLY A 24 9.03 -7.89 -7.25
CA GLY A 24 9.74 -7.32 -6.10
C GLY A 24 9.34 -5.89 -5.74
N ILE A 25 8.39 -5.30 -6.46
CA ILE A 25 7.85 -3.97 -6.19
C ILE A 25 6.51 -4.11 -5.49
N ILE A 26 6.30 -3.33 -4.44
CA ILE A 26 5.02 -3.31 -3.72
C ILE A 26 4.13 -2.26 -4.36
N LEU A 27 2.91 -2.66 -4.70
CA LEU A 27 1.92 -1.79 -5.33
C LEU A 27 0.86 -1.42 -4.31
N ILE A 28 0.67 -0.12 -4.10
CA ILE A 28 -0.36 0.43 -3.24
C ILE A 28 -1.33 1.20 -4.11
N ASN A 29 -2.63 0.87 -4.03
CA ASN A 29 -3.65 1.60 -4.75
C ASN A 29 -4.35 2.58 -3.81
N THR A 30 -4.38 3.83 -4.17
CA THR A 30 -5.07 4.88 -3.41
C THR A 30 -5.76 5.84 -4.38
N ALA A 31 -6.31 6.93 -3.87
CA ALA A 31 -6.92 7.95 -4.70
C ALA A 31 -6.12 9.25 -4.61
N GLU A 32 -6.03 9.97 -5.72
CA GLU A 32 -5.41 11.28 -5.75
C GLU A 32 -6.10 12.22 -4.76
N GLY A 33 -5.30 13.02 -4.06
CA GLY A 33 -5.78 13.99 -3.09
C GLY A 33 -5.97 13.45 -1.68
N ARG A 34 -5.92 12.13 -1.47
CA ARG A 34 -5.94 11.57 -0.12
C ARG A 34 -4.63 11.89 0.61
N VAL A 35 -4.68 11.87 1.95
CA VAL A 35 -3.52 12.20 2.79
C VAL A 35 -2.29 11.37 2.42
N LYS A 36 -2.48 10.06 2.21
CA LYS A 36 -1.40 9.16 1.81
C LYS A 36 -0.73 9.60 0.50
N HIS A 37 -1.53 9.94 -0.50
CA HIS A 37 -1.03 10.42 -1.79
C HIS A 37 -0.25 11.74 -1.63
N LYS A 38 -0.80 12.69 -0.88
CA LYS A 38 -0.14 13.97 -0.62
C LYS A 38 1.18 13.77 0.14
N ASN A 39 1.19 12.88 1.13
CA ASN A 39 2.38 12.61 1.92
C ASN A 39 3.52 12.05 1.07
N VAL A 40 3.25 11.01 0.25
CA VAL A 40 4.32 10.39 -0.56
C VAL A 40 4.78 11.28 -1.71
N SER A 41 3.94 12.22 -2.14
CA SER A 41 4.33 13.22 -3.16
C SER A 41 5.32 14.24 -2.60
N ARG A 42 5.29 14.47 -1.29
CA ARG A 42 6.20 15.37 -0.59
C ARG A 42 7.42 14.65 -0.04
N ASP A 43 7.21 13.46 0.55
CA ASP A 43 8.26 12.62 1.12
C ASP A 43 7.98 11.18 0.72
N PRO A 44 8.81 10.57 -0.14
CA PRO A 44 8.53 9.25 -0.71
C PRO A 44 8.73 8.09 0.26
N ARG A 45 9.23 8.33 1.47
CA ARG A 45 9.49 7.26 2.44
C ARG A 45 8.20 6.64 2.95
N VAL A 46 8.15 5.31 2.99
CA VAL A 46 7.02 4.54 3.51
C VAL A 46 7.51 3.37 4.36
N ALA A 47 6.65 2.92 5.26
CA ALA A 47 6.83 1.67 5.97
C ALA A 47 5.54 0.86 5.88
N ILE A 48 5.67 -0.45 5.71
CA ILE A 48 4.53 -1.34 5.51
C ILE A 48 4.69 -2.53 6.46
N SER A 49 3.62 -2.87 7.16
CA SER A 49 3.57 -4.08 7.99
C SER A 49 2.69 -5.12 7.30
N ILE A 50 3.26 -6.31 7.09
CA ILE A 50 2.56 -7.43 6.47
C ILE A 50 2.49 -8.56 7.50
N VAL A 51 1.28 -8.98 7.82
CA VAL A 51 1.02 -10.00 8.84
C VAL A 51 0.39 -11.22 8.16
N ASP A 52 0.90 -12.42 8.49
CA ASP A 52 0.34 -13.67 8.03
C ASP A 52 -1.06 -13.85 8.64
N GLN A 53 -2.07 -14.08 7.80
CA GLN A 53 -3.45 -14.30 8.24
C GLN A 53 -3.60 -15.50 9.17
N ASN A 54 -2.76 -16.51 8.99
CA ASN A 54 -2.83 -17.76 9.76
C ASN A 54 -1.97 -17.73 11.02
N ASN A 55 -1.03 -16.79 11.11
CA ASN A 55 -0.13 -16.70 12.26
C ASN A 55 0.29 -15.23 12.48
N PRO A 56 -0.31 -14.54 13.46
CA PRO A 56 -0.02 -13.12 13.70
C PRO A 56 1.40 -12.85 14.19
N TYR A 57 2.14 -13.89 14.59
CA TYR A 57 3.54 -13.75 14.98
C TYR A 57 4.50 -13.83 13.80
N ASN A 58 4.01 -14.18 12.63
CA ASN A 58 4.78 -14.18 11.39
C ASN A 58 4.54 -12.86 10.67
N THR A 59 5.47 -11.93 10.79
CA THR A 59 5.32 -10.57 10.28
C THR A 59 6.52 -10.17 9.44
N VAL A 60 6.26 -9.35 8.43
CA VAL A 60 7.31 -8.71 7.62
C VAL A 60 7.08 -7.21 7.70
N THR A 61 8.13 -6.47 8.06
CA THR A 61 8.12 -5.01 8.01
C THR A 61 9.03 -4.56 6.88
N VAL A 62 8.51 -3.74 6.00
CA VAL A 62 9.24 -3.21 4.85
C VAL A 62 9.38 -1.70 5.02
N ARG A 63 10.62 -1.21 4.90
CA ARG A 63 10.87 0.22 4.68
C ARG A 63 11.28 0.41 3.24
N GLY A 64 10.71 1.40 2.58
CA GLY A 64 11.01 1.65 1.19
C GLY A 64 10.67 3.07 0.77
N LYS A 65 10.72 3.28 -0.53
CA LYS A 65 10.38 4.57 -1.14
C LYS A 65 9.45 4.37 -2.31
N VAL A 66 8.52 5.29 -2.46
CA VAL A 66 7.71 5.39 -3.68
C VAL A 66 8.62 5.88 -4.80
N ILE A 67 8.81 5.05 -5.81
CA ILE A 67 9.69 5.36 -6.96
C ILE A 67 8.90 5.78 -8.19
N GLU A 68 7.60 5.47 -8.23
CA GLU A 68 6.74 5.82 -9.35
C GLU A 68 5.31 5.93 -8.87
N GLN A 69 4.56 6.86 -9.47
CA GLN A 69 3.12 7.00 -9.28
C GLN A 69 2.47 6.98 -10.66
N THR A 70 1.43 6.18 -10.85
CA THR A 70 0.76 6.08 -12.14
C THR A 70 -0.75 5.88 -11.99
N ASN A 71 -1.51 6.54 -12.85
CA ASN A 71 -2.94 6.29 -12.99
C ASN A 71 -3.23 5.16 -13.96
N MET A 72 -2.25 4.78 -14.80
CA MET A 72 -2.41 3.75 -15.82
C MET A 72 -2.68 2.40 -15.14
N GLY A 73 -3.82 1.80 -15.46
CA GLY A 73 -4.23 0.51 -14.89
C GLY A 73 -4.70 0.58 -13.44
N ALA A 74 -4.83 1.78 -12.84
CA ALA A 74 -5.17 1.90 -11.44
C ALA A 74 -6.59 1.43 -11.12
N ASP A 75 -7.55 1.66 -12.02
CA ASP A 75 -8.92 1.20 -11.83
C ASP A 75 -9.03 -0.33 -11.92
N GLU A 76 -8.37 -0.94 -12.89
CA GLU A 76 -8.30 -2.39 -13.01
C GLU A 76 -7.58 -3.01 -11.82
N HIS A 77 -6.54 -2.36 -11.33
CA HIS A 77 -5.77 -2.83 -10.19
C HIS A 77 -6.59 -2.82 -8.90
N ILE A 78 -7.40 -1.78 -8.65
CA ILE A 78 -8.25 -1.78 -7.45
C ILE A 78 -9.34 -2.86 -7.53
N ASP A 79 -9.84 -3.16 -8.72
CA ASP A 79 -10.79 -4.25 -8.91
C ASP A 79 -10.12 -5.61 -8.66
N LYS A 80 -8.89 -5.81 -9.11
CA LYS A 80 -8.09 -7.00 -8.81
C LYS A 80 -7.87 -7.16 -7.30
N LEU A 81 -7.57 -6.09 -6.59
CA LEU A 81 -7.41 -6.11 -5.14
C LEU A 81 -8.72 -6.42 -4.43
N ALA A 82 -9.84 -5.88 -4.92
CA ALA A 82 -11.17 -6.20 -4.39
C ALA A 82 -11.48 -7.68 -4.55
N LYS A 83 -11.12 -8.27 -5.68
CA LYS A 83 -11.27 -9.72 -5.89
C LYS A 83 -10.43 -10.51 -4.89
N LYS A 84 -9.19 -10.11 -4.68
CA LYS A 84 -8.25 -10.78 -3.77
C LYS A 84 -8.70 -10.70 -2.30
N TYR A 85 -9.17 -9.55 -1.84
CA TYR A 85 -9.46 -9.31 -0.42
C TYR A 85 -10.93 -9.47 -0.05
N LEU A 86 -11.86 -9.21 -0.98
CA LEU A 86 -13.30 -9.24 -0.72
C LEU A 86 -14.05 -10.28 -1.54
N ASP A 87 -13.37 -10.94 -2.49
CA ASP A 87 -13.96 -11.90 -3.43
C ASP A 87 -15.13 -11.31 -4.21
N VAL A 88 -15.00 -10.06 -4.66
CA VAL A 88 -15.95 -9.37 -5.52
C VAL A 88 -15.29 -8.98 -6.82
N ASP A 89 -16.07 -8.86 -7.90
CA ASP A 89 -15.52 -8.59 -9.24
C ASP A 89 -15.05 -7.14 -9.40
N LYS A 90 -15.68 -6.21 -8.68
CA LYS A 90 -15.35 -4.79 -8.75
C LYS A 90 -15.30 -4.17 -7.37
N TYR A 91 -14.46 -3.16 -7.23
CA TYR A 91 -14.34 -2.40 -6.00
C TYR A 91 -15.67 -1.73 -5.64
N PRO A 92 -16.31 -2.11 -4.51
CA PRO A 92 -17.67 -1.64 -4.20
C PRO A 92 -17.76 -0.18 -3.77
N LEU A 93 -16.64 0.43 -3.33
CA LEU A 93 -16.60 1.81 -2.86
C LEU A 93 -16.14 2.79 -3.95
N ARG A 94 -16.22 2.39 -5.21
CA ARG A 94 -15.83 3.23 -6.34
C ARG A 94 -16.70 4.47 -6.42
N SER A 95 -16.05 5.64 -6.57
CA SER A 95 -16.71 6.92 -6.79
C SER A 95 -16.29 7.48 -8.14
N PRO A 96 -17.21 7.99 -8.97
CA PRO A 96 -16.85 8.56 -10.27
C PRO A 96 -15.99 9.82 -10.19
N SER A 97 -16.00 10.51 -9.03
CA SER A 97 -15.14 11.69 -8.81
C SER A 97 -13.74 11.31 -8.32
N GLU A 98 -13.52 10.03 -8.00
CA GLU A 98 -12.26 9.55 -7.43
C GLU A 98 -11.32 9.10 -8.54
N LYS A 99 -10.13 9.69 -8.59
CA LYS A 99 -9.10 9.29 -9.53
C LYS A 99 -8.11 8.36 -8.82
N ARG A 100 -8.10 7.09 -9.21
CA ARG A 100 -7.22 6.09 -8.62
C ARG A 100 -5.79 6.27 -9.10
N ILE A 101 -4.84 5.92 -8.24
CA ILE A 101 -3.41 5.99 -8.52
C ILE A 101 -2.70 4.82 -7.86
N ILE A 102 -1.73 4.24 -8.58
CA ILE A 102 -0.87 3.19 -8.05
C ILE A 102 0.44 3.85 -7.58
N LEU A 103 0.78 3.59 -6.32
CA LEU A 103 2.08 3.96 -5.76
C LEU A 103 2.98 2.73 -5.83
N LYS A 104 4.09 2.84 -6.54
CA LYS A 104 5.05 1.75 -6.67
C LYS A 104 6.18 1.95 -5.67
N VAL A 105 6.30 1.02 -4.73
CA VAL A 105 7.27 1.10 -3.64
C VAL A 105 8.42 0.13 -3.88
N LYS A 106 9.64 0.66 -3.88
CA LYS A 106 10.84 -0.15 -3.90
C LYS A 106 11.25 -0.45 -2.46
N PRO A 107 11.27 -1.74 -2.05
CA PRO A 107 11.78 -2.10 -0.73
C PRO A 107 13.26 -1.78 -0.59
N GLU A 108 13.64 -1.18 0.52
CA GLU A 108 15.05 -0.87 0.84
C GLU A 108 15.55 -1.70 2.01
N LYS A 109 14.70 -1.92 3.02
CA LYS A 109 15.00 -2.79 4.17
C LYS A 109 13.81 -3.66 4.48
N ILE A 110 14.06 -4.94 4.69
CA ILE A 110 13.03 -5.93 5.00
C ILE A 110 13.42 -6.60 6.32
N PHE A 111 12.49 -6.57 7.28
CA PHE A 111 12.66 -7.22 8.58
C PHE A 111 11.60 -8.32 8.69
N HIS A 112 12.05 -9.55 8.83
CA HIS A 112 11.17 -10.69 9.01
C HIS A 112 11.24 -11.18 10.45
N MET A 113 10.10 -11.24 11.11
CA MET A 113 9.97 -11.86 12.42
C MET A 113 9.22 -13.16 12.24
N ALA A 114 9.93 -14.27 12.37
CA ALA A 114 9.33 -15.60 12.31
C ALA A 114 8.91 -16.04 13.70
N PRO A 115 7.82 -16.82 13.83
CA PRO A 115 7.45 -17.40 15.11
C PRO A 115 8.54 -18.36 15.58
N LYS A 116 8.78 -18.37 16.87
CA LYS A 116 9.67 -19.34 17.49
C LYS A 116 8.95 -20.70 17.46
N GLY A 117 9.57 -21.63 16.82
CA GLY A 117 9.05 -22.88 16.63
C GLY A 117 8.95 -24.06 17.12
#